data_7d2ea0401538cde13359baf6e09466fd
#
_entry.id   7d2ea0401538cde13359baf6e09466fd
#
_cell.length_a   1.000
_cell.length_b   1.000
_cell.length_c   1.000
_cell.angle_alpha   90.00
_cell.angle_beta   90.00
_cell.angle_gamma   90.00
#
_symmetry.space_group_name_H-M   'P 1'
#
loop_
_entity.id
_entity.type
_entity.pdbx_description
1 polymer ?
#
loop_
_entity_poly.entity_id
_entity_poly.type
_entity_poly.pdbx_seq_one_letter_code
_entity_poly.pdbx_strand_id
1 'polypeptide(L)'
;MTIELVPLSSIPKFEKGVRLKHDTVRERYVVLGPEMLIELNQTGTAIMNEVDGQSTVTEIISRLSTRFEVSPNEITQDVAEFCTSMVMRRVLLT
;
A
#
# COMPACT_ATOMS: atom_id res chain seq x y z
N MET A 1 5.29 21.28 9.04
CA MET A 1 6.01 20.69 7.92
C MET A 1 5.04 19.90 7.05
N THR A 2 5.05 20.13 5.76
CA THR A 2 4.15 19.44 4.85
C THR A 2 4.88 18.25 4.24
N ILE A 3 4.26 17.06 4.30
CA ILE A 3 4.79 15.86 3.66
C ILE A 3 4.22 15.82 2.24
N GLU A 4 5.12 15.70 1.27
CA GLU A 4 4.71 15.60 -0.11
C GLU A 4 4.26 14.16 -0.41
N LEU A 5 3.05 14.00 -0.93
CA LEU A 5 2.52 12.70 -1.27
C LEU A 5 3.17 12.15 -2.54
N VAL A 6 3.28 10.83 -2.61
CA VAL A 6 3.79 10.20 -3.83
C VAL A 6 2.90 10.57 -5.02
N PRO A 7 3.49 10.78 -6.21
CA PRO A 7 2.68 11.04 -7.40
C PRO A 7 1.75 9.86 -7.72
N LEU A 8 0.55 10.17 -8.17
CA LEU A 8 -0.41 9.12 -8.55
C LEU A 8 0.06 8.32 -9.77
N SER A 9 0.97 8.89 -10.55
CA SER A 9 1.57 8.21 -11.70
C SER A 9 2.74 7.29 -11.32
N SER A 10 3.17 7.31 -10.07
CA SER A 10 4.28 6.46 -9.63
C SER A 10 3.82 5.00 -9.51
N ILE A 11 4.78 4.09 -9.62
CA ILE A 11 4.54 2.66 -9.57
C ILE A 11 5.16 2.12 -8.29
N PRO A 12 4.37 1.86 -7.25
CA PRO A 12 4.92 1.32 -6.02
C PRO A 12 5.32 -0.14 -6.18
N LYS A 13 6.43 -0.49 -5.56
CA LYS A 13 6.89 -1.87 -5.48
C LYS A 13 7.57 -2.11 -4.15
N PHE A 14 7.61 -3.36 -3.72
CA PHE A 14 8.24 -3.71 -2.45
C PHE A 14 9.74 -3.47 -2.50
N GLU A 15 10.29 -2.93 -1.42
CA GLU A 15 11.72 -2.83 -1.25
C GLU A 15 12.34 -4.23 -1.20
N LYS A 16 13.61 -4.32 -1.55
CA LYS A 16 14.32 -5.60 -1.53
C LYS A 16 14.27 -6.21 -0.13
N GLY A 17 13.89 -7.47 -0.06
CA GLY A 17 13.80 -8.19 1.22
C GLY A 17 12.52 -7.93 2.00
N VAL A 18 11.62 -7.12 1.47
CA VAL A 18 10.33 -6.83 2.09
C VAL A 18 9.24 -7.61 1.38
N ARG A 19 8.33 -8.20 2.15
CA ARG A 19 7.23 -8.97 1.60
C ARG A 19 5.98 -8.86 2.45
N LEU A 20 4.84 -9.11 1.81
CA LEU A 20 3.55 -9.22 2.47
C LEU A 20 3.35 -10.68 2.87
N LYS A 21 2.94 -10.93 4.10
CA LYS A 21 2.69 -12.28 4.59
C LYS A 21 1.36 -12.36 5.31
N HIS A 22 0.61 -13.43 5.05
CA HIS A 22 -0.61 -13.72 5.77
C HIS A 22 -0.26 -14.53 7.03
N ASP A 23 -0.56 -13.94 8.19
CA ASP A 23 -0.41 -14.61 9.47
C ASP A 23 -1.68 -15.40 9.76
N THR A 24 -1.66 -16.70 9.49
CA THR A 24 -2.86 -17.54 9.62
C THR A 24 -3.27 -17.75 11.07
N VAL A 25 -2.32 -17.66 12.01
CA VAL A 25 -2.63 -17.86 13.44
C VAL A 25 -3.46 -16.71 13.98
N ARG A 26 -3.11 -15.47 13.59
CA ARG A 26 -3.79 -14.26 14.04
C ARG A 26 -4.78 -13.70 13.03
N GLU A 27 -4.90 -14.39 11.90
CA GLU A 27 -5.80 -14.01 10.81
C GLU A 27 -5.62 -12.56 10.37
N ARG A 28 -4.37 -12.17 10.12
CA ARG A 28 -4.04 -10.81 9.69
C ARG A 28 -2.89 -10.84 8.69
N TYR A 29 -2.75 -9.75 7.96
CA TYR A 29 -1.60 -9.56 7.09
C TYR A 29 -0.55 -8.71 7.78
N VAL A 30 0.71 -9.05 7.53
CA VAL A 30 1.85 -8.29 8.05
C VAL A 30 2.83 -8.05 6.92
N VAL A 31 3.56 -6.94 7.02
CA VAL A 31 4.71 -6.67 6.18
C VAL A 31 5.95 -7.14 6.95
N LEU A 32 6.74 -7.99 6.31
CA LEU A 32 7.99 -8.48 6.88
C LEU A 32 9.17 -7.98 6.08
N GLY A 33 10.19 -7.52 6.76
CA GLY A 33 11.45 -7.11 6.16
C GLY A 33 12.58 -7.42 7.13
N PRO A 34 13.84 -7.13 6.72
CA PRO A 34 14.96 -7.24 7.66
C PRO A 34 14.69 -6.28 8.83
N GLU A 35 14.60 -6.80 10.01
CA GLU A 35 14.42 -6.02 11.24
C GLU A 35 13.11 -5.22 11.29
N MET A 36 12.09 -5.61 10.52
CA MET A 36 10.79 -4.95 10.62
C MET A 36 9.63 -5.94 10.53
N LEU A 37 8.58 -5.62 11.26
CA LEU A 37 7.29 -6.31 11.17
C LEU A 37 6.21 -5.24 11.37
N ILE A 38 5.33 -5.09 10.38
CA ILE A 38 4.27 -4.10 10.42
C ILE A 38 2.93 -4.82 10.28
N GLU A 39 2.07 -4.68 11.28
CA GLU A 39 0.72 -5.21 11.21
C GLU A 39 -0.14 -4.30 10.34
N LEU A 40 -0.93 -4.91 9.47
CA LEU A 40 -1.82 -4.17 8.58
C LEU A 40 -3.27 -4.32 9.03
N ASN A 41 -3.99 -3.21 9.03
CA ASN A 41 -5.44 -3.25 9.17
C ASN A 41 -6.07 -3.64 7.82
N GLN A 42 -7.41 -3.69 7.76
CA GLN A 42 -8.10 -4.10 6.55
C GLN A 42 -7.79 -3.18 5.37
N THR A 43 -7.76 -1.88 5.60
CA THR A 43 -7.46 -0.90 4.55
C THR A 43 -6.05 -1.07 4.02
N GLY A 44 -5.06 -1.15 4.91
CA GLY A 44 -3.68 -1.34 4.53
C GLY A 44 -3.47 -2.65 3.78
N THR A 45 -4.12 -3.72 4.23
CA THR A 45 -4.07 -5.01 3.57
C THR A 45 -4.61 -4.93 2.13
N ALA A 46 -5.76 -4.27 1.95
CA ALA A 46 -6.36 -4.12 0.63
C ALA A 46 -5.41 -3.38 -0.33
N ILE A 47 -4.78 -2.31 0.15
CA ILE A 47 -3.85 -1.54 -0.68
C ILE A 47 -2.60 -2.35 -1.01
N MET A 48 -1.99 -2.99 -0.02
CA MET A 48 -0.74 -3.73 -0.22
C MET A 48 -0.92 -4.95 -1.11
N ASN A 49 -2.11 -5.56 -1.11
CA ASN A 49 -2.40 -6.68 -2.00
C ASN A 49 -2.45 -6.26 -3.48
N GLU A 50 -2.63 -4.97 -3.76
CA GLU A 50 -2.65 -4.46 -5.13
C GLU A 50 -1.27 -4.02 -5.62
N VAL A 51 -0.26 -4.03 -4.76
CA VAL A 51 1.10 -3.64 -5.14
C VAL A 51 1.77 -4.80 -5.89
N ASP A 52 2.02 -4.60 -7.18
CA ASP A 52 2.58 -5.64 -8.04
C ASP A 52 3.87 -5.20 -8.75
N GLY A 53 4.34 -3.99 -8.48
CA GLY A 53 5.54 -3.46 -9.12
C GLY A 53 5.34 -3.00 -10.56
N GLN A 54 4.10 -3.03 -11.05
CA GLN A 54 3.76 -2.65 -12.42
C GLN A 54 2.64 -1.63 -12.50
N SER A 55 1.74 -1.63 -11.53
CA SER A 55 0.57 -0.76 -11.52
C SER A 55 0.88 0.57 -10.86
N THR A 56 0.33 1.65 -11.42
CA THR A 56 0.45 2.99 -10.82
C THR A 56 -0.49 3.10 -9.62
N VAL A 57 -0.26 4.12 -8.78
CA VAL A 57 -1.17 4.42 -7.68
C VAL A 57 -2.58 4.67 -8.20
N THR A 58 -2.70 5.38 -9.33
CA THR A 58 -4.01 5.61 -9.99
C THR A 58 -4.72 4.29 -10.31
N GLU A 59 -3.98 3.33 -10.87
CA GLU A 59 -4.56 2.03 -11.20
C GLU A 59 -4.98 1.26 -9.95
N ILE A 60 -4.18 1.34 -8.89
CA ILE A 60 -4.53 0.73 -7.61
C ILE A 60 -5.83 1.32 -7.07
N ILE A 61 -5.94 2.65 -7.09
CA ILE A 61 -7.15 3.35 -6.66
C ILE A 61 -8.35 2.89 -7.47
N SER A 62 -8.19 2.77 -8.78
CA SER A 62 -9.27 2.34 -9.67
C SER A 62 -9.76 0.94 -9.33
N ARG A 63 -8.85 0.01 -9.08
CA ARG A 63 -9.20 -1.37 -8.71
C ARG A 63 -9.91 -1.43 -7.36
N LEU A 64 -9.41 -0.69 -6.38
CA LEU A 64 -10.04 -0.65 -5.05
C LEU A 64 -11.41 0.01 -5.10
N SER A 65 -11.54 1.06 -5.91
CA SER A 65 -12.82 1.74 -6.14
C SER A 65 -13.87 0.76 -6.67
N THR A 66 -13.51 -0.03 -7.66
CA THR A 66 -14.41 -1.03 -8.25
C THR A 66 -14.73 -2.14 -7.25
N ARG A 67 -13.71 -2.65 -6.58
CA ARG A 67 -13.85 -3.77 -5.65
C ARG A 67 -14.73 -3.43 -4.45
N PHE A 68 -14.59 -2.24 -3.90
CA PHE A 68 -15.33 -1.82 -2.72
C PHE A 68 -16.53 -0.93 -3.03
N GLU A 69 -16.83 -0.73 -4.32
CA GLU A 69 -17.99 0.03 -4.76
C GLU A 69 -18.02 1.44 -4.18
N VAL A 70 -16.87 2.11 -4.19
CA VAL A 70 -16.72 3.50 -3.74
C VAL A 70 -16.15 4.35 -4.87
N SER A 71 -16.42 5.66 -4.83
CA SER A 71 -15.87 6.58 -5.81
C SER A 71 -14.34 6.67 -5.65
N PRO A 72 -13.58 6.71 -6.76
CA PRO A 72 -12.14 6.93 -6.66
C PRO A 72 -11.77 8.16 -5.84
N ASN A 73 -12.57 9.25 -5.97
CA ASN A 73 -12.29 10.48 -5.23
C ASN A 73 -12.37 10.30 -3.71
N GLU A 74 -13.17 9.35 -3.25
CA GLU A 74 -13.31 9.09 -1.82
C GLU A 74 -12.07 8.46 -1.20
N ILE A 75 -11.30 7.72 -1.99
CA ILE A 75 -10.16 6.95 -1.47
C ILE A 75 -8.81 7.44 -1.97
N THR A 76 -8.78 8.36 -2.93
CA THR A 76 -7.52 8.83 -3.53
C THR A 76 -6.53 9.31 -2.48
N GLN A 77 -6.95 10.20 -1.58
CA GLN A 77 -6.06 10.75 -0.58
C GLN A 77 -5.57 9.68 0.40
N ASP A 78 -6.48 8.82 0.86
CA ASP A 78 -6.13 7.78 1.82
C ASP A 78 -5.10 6.81 1.23
N VAL A 79 -5.28 6.42 -0.03
CA VAL A 79 -4.34 5.52 -0.70
C VAL A 79 -2.99 6.20 -0.89
N ALA A 80 -2.99 7.46 -1.35
CA ALA A 80 -1.75 8.22 -1.54
C ALA A 80 -1.01 8.42 -0.22
N GLU A 81 -1.70 8.74 0.86
CA GLU A 81 -1.08 8.91 2.17
C GLU A 81 -0.51 7.59 2.68
N PHE A 82 -1.24 6.50 2.50
CA PHE A 82 -0.75 5.18 2.91
C PHE A 82 0.51 4.80 2.16
N CYS A 83 0.51 4.94 0.84
CA CYS A 83 1.69 4.63 0.03
C CYS A 83 2.88 5.51 0.42
N THR A 84 2.64 6.80 0.66
CA THR A 84 3.69 7.72 1.09
C THR A 84 4.29 7.27 2.43
N SER A 85 3.45 6.90 3.38
CA SER A 85 3.89 6.38 4.66
C SER A 85 4.77 5.13 4.48
N MET A 86 4.36 4.23 3.60
CA MET A 86 5.12 3.01 3.34
C MET A 86 6.46 3.29 2.66
N VAL A 87 6.52 4.31 1.79
CA VAL A 87 7.78 4.74 1.20
C VAL A 87 8.71 5.31 2.26
N MET A 88 8.18 6.15 3.15
CA MET A 88 8.97 6.74 4.23
C MET A 88 9.51 5.68 5.20
N ARG A 89 8.78 4.60 5.40
CA ARG A 89 9.18 3.50 6.27
C ARG A 89 10.04 2.47 5.55
N ARG A 90 10.39 2.72 4.30
CA ARG A 90 11.22 1.85 3.47
C ARG A 90 10.61 0.47 3.22
N VAL A 91 9.30 0.43 3.16
CA VAL A 91 8.53 -0.76 2.78
C VAL A 91 8.34 -0.78 1.27
N LEU A 92 8.03 0.37 0.69
CA LEU A 92 7.82 0.53 -0.74
C LEU A 92 8.81 1.53 -1.32
N LEU A 93 9.10 1.35 -2.60
CA LEU A 93 9.77 2.36 -3.40
C LEU A 93 8.92 2.69 -4.62
N THR A 94 9.10 3.90 -5.14
CA THR A 94 8.33 4.38 -6.29
C THR A 94 9.22 4.95 -7.37
#